data_9dcdf909355ea22072ec35793e9a01a1
#
_entry.id   9dcdf909355ea22072ec35793e9a01a1
#
_cell.length_a   1.000
_cell.length_b   1.000
_cell.length_c   1.000
_cell.angle_alpha   90.00
_cell.angle_beta   90.00
_cell.angle_gamma   90.00
#
_symmetry.space_group_name_H-M   'P 1'
#
loop_
_entity.id
_entity.type
_entity.pdbx_description
1 polymer ?
#
loop_
_entity_poly.entity_id
_entity_poly.type
_entity_poly.pdbx_seq_one_letter_code
_entity_poly.pdbx_strand_id
1 'polypeptide(L)'
;MLIGIDHGNKQIKSRTRIFTSGLCESDTRPPFRENILFYSGKYYTLSDERIPYMRDKTKDERSFILTLFAIAFELENAGNPAEEVIDIQLGIGLPPAHYGTQYEKFEKYFLGRGILYFRMDGRPYAVFISKAVRFPLA
;
A
#
# COMPACT_ATOMS: atom_id res chain seq x y z
N MET A 1 6.45 -5.69 -12.36
CA MET A 1 5.33 -4.77 -12.65
C MET A 1 5.57 -3.44 -11.94
N LEU A 2 5.45 -2.36 -12.65
CA LEU A 2 5.64 -1.03 -12.08
C LEU A 2 4.30 -0.48 -11.59
N ILE A 3 4.24 -0.10 -10.31
CA ILE A 3 3.05 0.51 -9.72
C ILE A 3 3.45 1.83 -9.08
N GLY A 4 2.87 2.92 -9.57
CA GLY A 4 3.06 4.23 -8.99
C GLY A 4 1.98 4.54 -7.96
N ILE A 5 2.37 4.97 -6.78
CA ILE A 5 1.44 5.28 -5.68
C ILE A 5 1.82 6.64 -5.10
N ASP A 6 0.86 7.55 -5.10
CA ASP A 6 1.00 8.85 -4.45
C ASP A 6 0.46 8.75 -3.03
N HIS A 7 1.35 8.88 -2.05
CA HIS A 7 1.05 8.76 -0.63
C HIS A 7 0.74 10.13 -0.03
N GLY A 8 -0.42 10.67 -0.37
CA GLY A 8 -0.86 11.93 0.21
C GLY A 8 -1.31 11.76 1.66
N ASN A 9 -1.39 12.87 2.39
CA ASN A 9 -1.87 12.86 3.77
C ASN A 9 -3.38 12.62 3.85
N LYS A 10 -4.10 13.02 2.83
CA LYS A 10 -5.56 12.91 2.78
C LYS A 10 -6.01 11.70 1.97
N GLN A 11 -5.33 11.44 0.87
CA GLN A 11 -5.71 10.38 -0.08
C GLN A 11 -4.48 9.63 -0.57
N ILE A 12 -4.71 8.35 -0.87
CA ILE A 12 -3.77 7.51 -1.59
C ILE A 12 -4.28 7.45 -3.03
N LYS A 13 -3.38 7.64 -3.99
CA LYS A 13 -3.72 7.59 -5.41
C LYS A 13 -2.82 6.60 -6.14
N SER A 14 -3.42 5.75 -6.92
CA SER A 14 -2.71 4.91 -7.88
C SER A 14 -3.25 5.21 -9.27
N ARG A 15 -2.81 4.48 -10.28
CA ARG A 15 -3.25 4.73 -11.66
C ARG A 15 -4.77 4.66 -11.83
N THR A 16 -5.42 3.72 -11.16
CA THR A 16 -6.84 3.44 -11.36
C THR A 16 -7.71 3.71 -10.15
N ARG A 17 -7.12 4.06 -9.00
CA ARG A 17 -7.87 4.21 -7.75
C ARG A 17 -7.43 5.41 -6.95
N ILE A 18 -8.40 5.99 -6.27
CA ILE A 18 -8.18 7.04 -5.27
C ILE A 18 -8.99 6.62 -4.05
N PHE A 19 -8.38 6.61 -2.88
CA PHE A 19 -9.11 6.32 -1.64
C PHE A 19 -8.54 7.13 -0.49
N THR A 20 -9.36 7.31 0.54
CA THR A 20 -8.95 8.07 1.72
C THR A 20 -7.80 7.36 2.43
N SER A 21 -6.83 8.13 2.92
CA SER A 21 -5.71 7.62 3.70
C SER A 21 -6.18 7.31 5.14
N GLY A 22 -7.10 6.35 5.26
CA GLY A 22 -7.72 5.94 6.51
C GLY A 22 -7.81 4.43 6.62
N LEU A 23 -7.58 3.90 7.82
CA LEU A 23 -7.43 2.47 8.04
C LEU A 23 -8.09 2.05 9.35
N CYS A 24 -8.83 0.94 9.30
CA CYS A 24 -9.33 0.23 10.48
C CYS A 24 -8.69 -1.14 10.57
N GLU A 25 -8.36 -1.56 11.79
CA GLU A 25 -7.74 -2.84 12.08
C GLU A 25 -8.66 -3.67 12.98
N SER A 26 -8.70 -4.98 12.75
CA SER A 26 -9.54 -5.89 13.54
C SER A 26 -8.87 -7.27 13.64
N ASP A 27 -9.03 -7.94 14.78
CA ASP A 27 -8.56 -9.31 14.97
C ASP A 27 -9.50 -10.32 14.34
N THR A 28 -10.76 -9.92 14.08
CA THR A 28 -11.77 -10.78 13.46
C THR A 28 -12.23 -10.18 12.15
N ARG A 29 -12.68 -11.06 11.23
CA ARG A 29 -13.17 -10.62 9.93
C ARG A 29 -14.41 -9.74 10.10
N PRO A 30 -14.38 -8.46 9.62
CA PRO A 30 -15.55 -7.59 9.67
C PRO A 30 -16.69 -8.16 8.84
N PRO A 31 -17.93 -8.21 9.37
CA PRO A 31 -19.07 -8.68 8.62
C PRO A 31 -19.55 -7.61 7.62
N PHE A 32 -20.08 -8.07 6.49
CA PHE A 32 -20.74 -7.21 5.49
C PHE A 32 -19.89 -6.04 4.96
N ARG A 33 -18.57 -6.22 4.90
CA ARG A 33 -17.67 -5.21 4.36
C ARG A 33 -17.03 -5.72 3.08
N GLU A 34 -16.68 -4.78 2.19
CA GLU A 34 -15.90 -5.03 0.99
C GLU A 34 -14.48 -4.56 1.20
N ASN A 35 -13.57 -5.01 0.34
CA ASN A 35 -12.16 -4.64 0.38
C ASN A 35 -11.54 -4.91 1.75
N ILE A 36 -11.67 -6.15 2.20
CA ILE A 36 -11.08 -6.62 3.43
C ILE A 36 -9.72 -7.22 3.11
N LEU A 37 -8.66 -6.60 3.63
CA LEU A 37 -7.30 -7.10 3.46
C LEU A 37 -6.91 -7.87 4.71
N PHE A 38 -6.42 -9.10 4.51
CA PHE A 38 -5.89 -9.92 5.59
C PHE A 38 -4.38 -10.03 5.42
N TYR A 39 -3.65 -9.58 6.42
CA TYR A 39 -2.20 -9.60 6.39
C TYR A 39 -1.64 -9.78 7.81
N SER A 40 -0.66 -10.69 7.94
CA SER A 40 0.04 -10.93 9.21
C SER A 40 -0.89 -11.16 10.40
N GLY A 41 -1.97 -11.95 10.16
CA GLY A 41 -2.90 -12.34 11.22
C GLY A 41 -3.97 -11.33 11.57
N LYS A 42 -4.05 -10.21 10.85
CA LYS A 42 -5.02 -9.17 11.13
C LYS A 42 -5.83 -8.80 9.90
N TYR A 43 -7.05 -8.31 10.13
CA TYR A 43 -7.94 -7.83 9.08
C TYR A 43 -7.93 -6.31 9.06
N TYR A 44 -7.90 -5.75 7.87
CA TYR A 44 -7.87 -4.31 7.66
C TYR A 44 -8.97 -3.90 6.69
N THR A 45 -9.57 -2.75 6.95
CA THR A 45 -10.53 -2.12 6.03
C THR A 45 -10.16 -0.66 5.87
N LEU A 46 -10.55 -0.09 4.73
CA LEU A 46 -10.35 1.34 4.50
C LEU A 46 -11.40 2.13 5.27
N SER A 47 -11.01 3.27 5.78
CA SER A 47 -11.87 4.18 6.52
C SER A 47 -11.95 5.53 5.80
N ASP A 48 -13.11 6.18 5.88
CA ASP A 48 -13.28 7.55 5.38
C ASP A 48 -12.61 8.58 6.29
N GLU A 49 -12.30 8.18 7.51
CA GLU A 49 -11.57 9.00 8.45
C GLU A 49 -10.07 8.86 8.21
N ARG A 50 -9.43 9.94 7.76
CA ARG A 50 -8.01 9.87 7.46
C ARG A 50 -7.16 9.66 8.71
N ILE A 51 -6.05 8.96 8.55
CA ILE A 51 -5.02 8.83 9.58
C ILE A 51 -4.52 10.23 9.94
N PRO A 52 -4.30 10.52 11.23
CA PRO A 52 -3.71 11.80 11.63
C PRO A 52 -2.39 12.05 10.89
N TYR A 53 -2.12 13.31 10.59
CA TYR A 53 -0.90 13.69 9.90
C TYR A 53 0.33 13.13 10.60
N MET A 54 1.19 12.48 9.81
CA MET A 54 2.49 12.01 10.27
C MET A 54 3.58 12.59 9.37
N ARG A 55 4.50 13.30 9.97
CA ARG A 55 5.66 13.83 9.23
C ARG A 55 6.49 12.67 8.68
N ASP A 56 6.67 11.64 9.48
CA ASP A 56 7.41 10.44 9.10
C ASP A 56 6.45 9.26 8.96
N LYS A 57 6.10 8.92 7.72
CA LYS A 57 5.18 7.83 7.40
C LYS A 57 5.76 6.45 7.69
N THR A 58 7.06 6.37 8.04
CA THR A 58 7.71 5.10 8.37
C THR A 58 7.60 4.73 9.85
N LYS A 59 6.98 5.59 10.66
CA LYS A 59 6.88 5.38 12.12
C LYS A 59 6.07 4.15 12.52
N ASP A 60 5.10 3.75 11.69
CA ASP A 60 4.32 2.54 11.93
C ASP A 60 3.96 1.86 10.60
N GLU A 61 3.17 0.81 10.66
CA GLU A 61 2.83 0.00 9.48
C GLU A 61 1.62 0.51 8.69
N ARG A 62 0.97 1.59 9.11
CA ARG A 62 -0.27 2.04 8.44
C ARG A 62 -0.05 2.40 6.98
N SER A 63 1.00 3.14 6.67
CA SER A 63 1.33 3.50 5.29
C SER A 63 1.66 2.27 4.45
N PHE A 64 2.32 1.28 5.06
CA PHE A 64 2.61 0.01 4.40
C PHE A 64 1.33 -0.75 4.07
N ILE A 65 0.40 -0.86 5.02
CA ILE A 65 -0.87 -1.55 4.81
C ILE A 65 -1.70 -0.86 3.72
N LEU A 66 -1.78 0.48 3.75
CA LEU A 66 -2.46 1.23 2.70
C LEU A 66 -1.83 0.98 1.32
N THR A 67 -0.51 0.80 1.27
CA THR A 67 0.19 0.44 0.04
C THR A 67 -0.21 -0.95 -0.45
N LEU A 68 -0.41 -1.90 0.44
CA LEU A 68 -0.90 -3.23 0.06
C LEU A 68 -2.29 -3.16 -0.56
N PHE A 69 -3.18 -2.31 -0.04
CA PHE A 69 -4.48 -2.06 -0.68
C PHE A 69 -4.31 -1.55 -2.10
N ALA A 70 -3.45 -0.56 -2.29
CA ALA A 70 -3.21 0.01 -3.61
C ALA A 70 -2.65 -1.04 -4.57
N ILE A 71 -1.70 -1.84 -4.13
CA ILE A 71 -1.13 -2.93 -4.93
C ILE A 71 -2.23 -3.93 -5.32
N ALA A 72 -3.05 -4.35 -4.36
CA ALA A 72 -4.13 -5.30 -4.63
C ALA A 72 -5.11 -4.76 -5.67
N PHE A 73 -5.51 -3.50 -5.55
CA PHE A 73 -6.41 -2.87 -6.53
C PHE A 73 -5.80 -2.84 -7.92
N GLU A 74 -4.52 -2.51 -8.04
CA GLU A 74 -3.87 -2.45 -9.34
C GLU A 74 -3.66 -3.83 -9.95
N LEU A 75 -3.37 -4.84 -9.14
CA LEU A 75 -3.26 -6.22 -9.62
C LEU A 75 -4.61 -6.77 -10.09
N GLU A 76 -5.68 -6.46 -9.36
CA GLU A 76 -7.02 -6.84 -9.75
C GLU A 76 -7.40 -6.20 -11.08
N ASN A 77 -7.11 -4.91 -11.24
CA ASN A 77 -7.39 -4.18 -12.48
C ASN A 77 -6.58 -4.71 -13.67
N ALA A 78 -5.38 -5.17 -13.44
CA ALA A 78 -4.50 -5.72 -14.49
C ALA A 78 -4.88 -7.15 -14.90
N GLY A 79 -5.91 -7.73 -14.30
CA GLY A 79 -6.34 -9.09 -14.58
C GLY A 79 -5.45 -10.15 -13.92
N ASN A 80 -4.59 -9.73 -13.04
CA ASN A 80 -3.68 -10.52 -12.23
C ASN A 80 -3.27 -11.86 -12.85
N PRO A 81 -2.10 -11.93 -13.51
CA PRO A 81 -1.63 -13.20 -14.07
C PRO A 81 -1.48 -14.26 -12.98
N ALA A 82 -1.61 -15.52 -13.35
CA ALA A 82 -1.51 -16.64 -12.43
C ALA A 82 -0.05 -16.93 -12.05
N GLU A 83 0.69 -15.93 -11.66
CA GLU A 83 2.06 -16.08 -11.20
C GLU A 83 2.09 -16.35 -9.70
N GLU A 84 3.01 -17.20 -9.26
CA GLU A 84 3.13 -17.53 -7.85
C GLU A 84 3.57 -16.31 -7.04
N VAL A 85 4.56 -15.58 -7.52
CA VAL A 85 5.05 -14.36 -6.88
C VAL A 85 5.17 -13.27 -7.93
N ILE A 86 4.56 -12.12 -7.63
CA ILE A 86 4.59 -10.97 -8.54
C ILE A 86 5.67 -10.01 -8.08
N ASP A 87 6.63 -9.72 -8.96
CA ASP A 87 7.65 -8.72 -8.70
C ASP A 87 7.06 -7.33 -8.90
N ILE A 88 7.14 -6.50 -7.87
CA ILE A 88 6.60 -5.15 -7.86
C ILE A 88 7.74 -4.15 -7.74
N GLN A 89 7.75 -3.19 -8.65
CA GLN A 89 8.58 -2.00 -8.54
C GLN A 89 7.67 -0.84 -8.17
N LEU A 90 7.91 -0.23 -7.02
CA LEU A 90 7.09 0.88 -6.54
C LEU A 90 7.67 2.22 -6.98
N GLY A 91 6.82 3.06 -7.60
CA GLY A 91 7.08 4.48 -7.70
C GLY A 91 6.36 5.17 -6.55
N ILE A 92 7.06 5.97 -5.78
CA ILE A 92 6.55 6.58 -4.56
C ILE A 92 6.43 8.08 -4.75
N GLY A 93 5.23 8.63 -4.48
CA GLY A 93 5.01 10.07 -4.38
C GLY A 93 4.75 10.44 -2.93
N LEU A 94 5.35 11.53 -2.47
CA LEU A 94 5.13 12.10 -1.15
C LEU A 94 4.71 13.56 -1.29
N PRO A 95 3.96 14.11 -0.32
CA PRO A 95 3.70 15.54 -0.31
C PRO A 95 5.01 16.35 -0.28
N PRO A 96 5.03 17.57 -0.83
CA PRO A 96 6.26 18.39 -0.85
C PRO A 96 6.92 18.57 0.51
N ALA A 97 6.16 18.59 1.58
CA ALA A 97 6.68 18.70 2.95
C ALA A 97 7.54 17.50 3.38
N HIS A 98 7.53 16.41 2.63
CA HIS A 98 8.24 15.16 2.94
C HIS A 98 9.45 14.91 2.03
N TYR A 99 9.95 15.94 1.34
CA TYR A 99 11.09 15.79 0.45
C TYR A 99 12.41 15.60 1.23
N GLY A 100 13.45 15.22 0.51
CA GLY A 100 14.77 15.03 1.07
C GLY A 100 14.92 13.69 1.78
N THR A 101 15.38 13.74 3.05
CA THR A 101 15.64 12.51 3.83
C THR A 101 14.41 11.65 4.03
N GLN A 102 13.22 12.24 3.98
CA GLN A 102 11.98 11.46 4.12
C GLN A 102 11.78 10.49 2.95
N TYR A 103 12.16 10.87 1.74
CA TYR A 103 12.08 9.97 0.59
C TYR A 103 12.98 8.75 0.77
N GLU A 104 14.22 8.95 1.22
CA GLU A 104 15.13 7.83 1.45
C GLU A 104 14.60 6.85 2.49
N LYS A 105 14.08 7.37 3.59
CA LYS A 105 13.45 6.55 4.62
C LYS A 105 12.26 5.78 4.07
N PHE A 106 11.44 6.45 3.27
CA PHE A 106 10.22 5.84 2.73
C PHE A 106 10.56 4.77 1.70
N GLU A 107 11.56 5.00 0.85
CA GLU A 107 12.03 3.98 -0.07
C GLU A 107 12.51 2.73 0.68
N LYS A 108 13.34 2.89 1.69
CA LYS A 108 13.86 1.79 2.52
C LYS A 108 12.75 1.08 3.29
N TYR A 109 11.72 1.80 3.67
CA TYR A 109 10.57 1.28 4.42
C TYR A 109 9.88 0.13 3.69
N PHE A 110 9.83 0.17 2.37
CA PHE A 110 9.21 -0.87 1.56
C PHE A 110 10.13 -2.02 1.19
N LEU A 111 11.43 -1.86 1.34
CA LEU A 111 12.41 -2.85 0.91
C LEU A 111 12.78 -3.82 2.03
N GLY A 112 13.35 -4.95 1.66
CA GLY A 112 13.88 -5.92 2.62
C GLY A 112 12.81 -6.70 3.38
N ARG A 113 11.57 -6.70 2.92
CA ARG A 113 10.45 -7.37 3.60
C ARG A 113 10.23 -8.81 3.15
N GLY A 114 10.98 -9.26 2.13
CA GLY A 114 10.78 -10.58 1.56
C GLY A 114 9.49 -10.68 0.77
N ILE A 115 9.01 -11.91 0.59
CA ILE A 115 7.75 -12.14 -0.10
C ILE A 115 6.60 -11.81 0.83
N LEU A 116 5.69 -10.96 0.36
CA LEU A 116 4.52 -10.53 1.12
C LEU A 116 3.32 -11.37 0.70
N TYR A 117 2.73 -12.05 1.67
CA TYR A 117 1.53 -12.86 1.46
C TYR A 117 0.36 -12.15 2.11
N PHE A 118 -0.67 -11.85 1.33
CA PHE A 118 -1.88 -11.23 1.85
C PHE A 118 -3.08 -11.68 1.03
N ARG A 119 -4.27 -11.40 1.55
CA ARG A 119 -5.53 -11.71 0.86
C ARG A 119 -6.37 -10.45 0.76
N MET A 120 -7.03 -10.28 -0.38
CA MET A 120 -8.01 -9.23 -0.55
C MET A 120 -9.35 -9.89 -0.88
N ASP A 121 -10.33 -9.76 0.01
CA ASP A 121 -11.63 -10.42 -0.09
C ASP A 121 -11.51 -11.93 -0.33
N GLY A 122 -10.56 -12.56 0.36
CA GLY A 122 -10.27 -13.98 0.25
C GLY A 122 -9.38 -14.38 -0.92
N ARG A 123 -9.11 -13.48 -1.86
CA ARG A 123 -8.22 -13.77 -2.98
C ARG A 123 -6.76 -13.64 -2.55
N PRO A 124 -5.95 -14.69 -2.69
CA PRO A 124 -4.55 -14.66 -2.25
C PRO A 124 -3.65 -13.93 -3.24
N TYR A 125 -2.69 -13.20 -2.68
CA TYR A 125 -1.62 -12.55 -3.44
C TYR A 125 -0.28 -12.84 -2.79
N ALA A 126 0.75 -13.01 -3.61
CA ALA A 126 2.13 -13.08 -3.17
C ALA A 126 2.93 -12.07 -3.99
N VAL A 127 3.51 -11.09 -3.34
CA VAL A 127 4.26 -10.06 -4.03
C VAL A 127 5.64 -9.87 -3.40
N PHE A 128 6.58 -9.45 -4.21
CA PHE A 128 7.92 -9.09 -3.76
C PHE A 128 8.23 -7.69 -4.26
N ILE A 129 8.46 -6.76 -3.34
CA ILE A 129 8.83 -5.39 -3.69
C ILE A 129 10.33 -5.36 -3.91
N SER A 130 10.74 -5.40 -5.17
CA SER A 130 12.15 -5.46 -5.55
C SER A 130 12.78 -4.07 -5.62
N LYS A 131 11.99 -3.04 -5.81
CA LYS A 131 12.46 -1.68 -5.97
C LYS A 131 11.42 -0.70 -5.45
N ALA A 132 11.89 0.35 -4.80
CA ALA A 132 11.03 1.46 -4.37
C ALA A 132 11.79 2.75 -4.63
N VAL A 133 11.28 3.56 -5.55
CA VAL A 133 11.94 4.80 -5.97
C VAL A 133 10.90 5.92 -6.03
N ARG A 134 11.33 7.14 -5.75
CA ARG A 134 10.44 8.27 -5.90
C ARG A 134 10.11 8.49 -7.36
N PHE A 135 8.91 9.02 -7.62
CA PHE A 135 8.54 9.39 -8.98
C PHE A 135 9.57 10.36 -9.54
N PRO A 136 9.93 10.19 -10.82
CA PRO A 136 10.68 11.24 -11.46
C PRO A 136 9.81 12.48 -11.44
N LEU A 137 10.28 13.51 -10.78
CA LEU A 137 9.61 14.79 -10.79
C LEU A 137 9.77 15.39 -12.17
N ALA A 138 8.65 15.52 -12.82
CA ALA A 138 8.64 16.24 -14.09
C ALA A 138 8.94 17.70 -13.81
#